data_ad6022e2c2ba13485e1f636a98d5d82f
#
_entry.id   ad6022e2c2ba13485e1f636a98d5d82f
#
_cell.length_a   1.000
_cell.length_b   1.000
_cell.length_c   1.000
_cell.angle_alpha   90.00
_cell.angle_beta   90.00
_cell.angle_gamma   90.00
#
_symmetry.space_group_name_H-M   'P 1'
#
loop_
_entity.id
_entity.type
_entity.pdbx_description
1 polymer ?
#
loop_
_entity_poly.entity_id
_entity_poly.type
_entity_poly.pdbx_seq_one_letter_code
_entity_poly.pdbx_strand_id
1 'polypeptide(L)'
;MTDDMKLTIEKFNGTNFAYWKMQIEDLLYQKNFYLPLGGKAKKPTTISDAEWEVLDRKALGTVRLSLSKSVTFNISKEKTTKDVMDALSRMYEKPSASNKVFLMRKLFNMKMVEGGVVTEHLNEFNMVMSQLSCVNV
;
A
#
# COMPACT_ATOMS: atom_id res chain seq x y z
N MET A 1 -8.55 -7.21 26.99
CA MET A 1 -9.21 -6.48 27.20
C MET A 1 -9.78 -5.70 26.17
N THR A 2 -10.64 -5.10 26.41
CA THR A 2 -11.33 -4.37 25.42
C THR A 2 -10.48 -3.32 24.74
N ASP A 3 -9.39 -2.98 25.34
CA ASP A 3 -8.57 -1.95 24.75
C ASP A 3 -8.06 -2.37 23.41
N ASP A 4 -7.79 -3.65 23.23
CA ASP A 4 -7.27 -4.15 21.98
C ASP A 4 -8.28 -3.93 20.88
N MET A 5 -9.55 -3.97 21.20
CA MET A 5 -10.56 -3.80 20.20
C MET A 5 -10.62 -2.37 19.72
N LYS A 6 -10.17 -1.43 20.53
CA LYS A 6 -10.20 -0.04 20.16
C LYS A 6 -9.09 0.30 19.19
N LEU A 7 -8.14 -0.59 19.04
CA LEU A 7 -7.04 -0.35 18.14
C LEU A 7 -7.23 -1.05 16.80
N THR A 8 -8.46 -1.39 16.48
CA THR A 8 -8.72 -2.04 15.21
C THR A 8 -8.82 -1.00 14.11
N ILE A 9 -8.50 -1.40 12.90
CA ILE A 9 -8.59 -0.53 11.75
C ILE A 9 -9.39 -1.27 10.69
N GLU A 10 -9.89 -0.54 9.71
CA GLU A 10 -10.66 -1.15 8.65
C GLU A 10 -9.75 -2.02 7.82
N LYS A 11 -10.28 -3.12 7.34
CA LYS A 11 -9.49 -4.00 6.51
C LYS A 11 -9.19 -3.35 5.16
N PHE A 12 -7.94 -3.47 4.76
CA PHE A 12 -7.51 -2.89 3.50
C PHE A 12 -8.03 -3.75 2.35
N ASN A 13 -8.73 -3.13 1.43
CA ASN A 13 -9.32 -3.84 0.30
C ASN A 13 -8.68 -3.46 -1.03
N GLY A 14 -7.58 -2.77 -1.02
CA GLY A 14 -6.89 -2.37 -2.24
C GLY A 14 -7.03 -0.89 -2.57
N THR A 15 -7.84 -0.16 -1.82
CA THR A 15 -8.01 1.28 -2.06
C THR A 15 -7.48 2.06 -0.89
N ASN A 16 -7.02 3.29 -1.13
CA ASN A 16 -6.46 4.16 -0.11
C ASN A 16 -5.30 3.52 0.63
N PHE A 17 -4.36 3.02 -0.12
CA PHE A 17 -3.21 2.32 0.47
C PHE A 17 -2.46 3.21 1.45
N ALA A 18 -2.23 4.47 1.09
CA ALA A 18 -1.46 5.37 1.96
C ALA A 18 -2.13 5.55 3.33
N TYR A 19 -3.45 5.66 3.33
CA TYR A 19 -4.18 5.81 4.58
C TYR A 19 -4.08 4.54 5.42
N TRP A 20 -4.29 3.38 4.80
CA TRP A 20 -4.18 2.12 5.51
C TRP A 20 -2.76 1.92 6.04
N LYS A 21 -1.75 2.25 5.22
CA LYS A 21 -0.35 2.09 5.62
C LYS A 21 -0.06 2.90 6.88
N MET A 22 -0.55 4.13 6.91
CA MET A 22 -0.36 4.97 8.07
C MET A 22 -1.01 4.33 9.30
N GLN A 23 -2.23 3.83 9.14
CA GLN A 23 -2.92 3.23 10.26
C GLN A 23 -2.26 1.96 10.76
N ILE A 24 -1.79 1.11 9.84
CA ILE A 24 -1.16 -0.13 10.27
C ILE A 24 0.18 0.15 10.95
N GLU A 25 0.91 1.15 10.48
CA GLU A 25 2.16 1.52 11.12
C GLU A 25 1.89 2.01 12.54
N ASP A 26 0.87 2.83 12.72
CA ASP A 26 0.53 3.34 14.04
C ASP A 26 0.09 2.19 14.95
N LEU A 27 -0.67 1.25 14.41
CA LEU A 27 -1.12 0.10 15.19
C LEU A 27 0.09 -0.73 15.65
N LEU A 28 1.04 -0.95 14.75
CA LEU A 28 2.23 -1.73 15.12
C LEU A 28 3.05 -1.00 16.18
N TYR A 29 3.10 0.32 16.12
CA TYR A 29 3.78 1.09 17.15
C TYR A 29 3.05 0.94 18.49
N GLN A 30 1.72 1.00 18.48
CA GLN A 30 0.96 0.86 19.70
C GLN A 30 1.16 -0.51 20.35
N LYS A 31 1.37 -1.53 19.53
CA LYS A 31 1.55 -2.87 20.04
C LYS A 31 3.00 -3.22 20.24
N ASN A 32 3.92 -2.31 19.95
CA ASN A 32 5.35 -2.51 20.05
C ASN A 32 5.83 -3.59 19.09
N PHE A 33 5.22 -3.69 17.92
CA PHE A 33 5.63 -4.63 16.88
C PHE A 33 6.23 -3.91 15.68
N TYR A 34 6.67 -2.66 15.84
CA TYR A 34 7.10 -1.86 14.69
C TYR A 34 8.49 -2.19 14.15
N LEU A 35 9.36 -2.78 14.98
CA LEU A 35 10.72 -3.05 14.54
C LEU A 35 10.81 -3.89 13.27
N PRO A 36 9.98 -4.92 13.09
CA PRO A 36 10.06 -5.72 11.87
C PRO A 36 9.75 -4.97 10.58
N LEU A 37 9.14 -3.79 10.67
CA LEU A 37 8.88 -3.00 9.48
C LEU A 37 10.17 -2.64 8.76
N GLY A 38 11.27 -2.51 9.50
CA GLY A 38 12.55 -2.18 8.91
C GLY A 38 13.31 -3.38 8.35
N GLY A 39 12.84 -4.59 8.63
CA GLY A 39 13.49 -5.80 8.16
C GLY A 39 14.57 -6.29 9.10
N LYS A 40 14.95 -7.54 8.94
CA LYS A 40 15.90 -8.18 9.83
C LYS A 40 17.27 -7.50 9.80
N ALA A 41 17.62 -6.90 8.68
CA ALA A 41 18.91 -6.22 8.56
C ALA A 41 19.04 -5.08 9.56
N LYS A 42 17.91 -4.55 10.03
CA LYS A 42 17.94 -3.48 11.00
C LYS A 42 17.59 -3.94 12.40
N LYS A 43 17.65 -5.23 12.63
CA LYS A 43 17.38 -5.78 13.94
C LYS A 43 18.40 -5.24 14.96
N PRO A 44 17.93 -4.73 16.12
CA PRO A 44 18.85 -4.28 17.15
C PRO A 44 19.67 -5.47 17.66
N THR A 45 20.91 -5.22 18.02
CA THR A 45 21.76 -6.29 18.51
C THR A 45 21.32 -6.77 19.89
N THR A 46 20.47 -5.99 20.56
CA THR A 46 19.97 -6.35 21.88
C THR A 46 18.88 -7.40 21.81
N ILE A 47 18.36 -7.70 20.61
CA ILE A 47 17.32 -8.69 20.43
C ILE A 47 17.91 -9.91 19.75
N SER A 48 17.65 -11.09 20.30
CA SER A 48 18.15 -12.32 19.70
C SER A 48 17.38 -12.63 18.42
N ASP A 49 17.93 -13.51 17.59
CA ASP A 49 17.25 -13.93 16.39
C ASP A 49 15.93 -14.60 16.70
N ALA A 50 15.89 -15.40 17.76
CA ALA A 50 14.66 -16.08 18.15
C ALA A 50 13.59 -15.07 18.56
N GLU A 51 13.98 -14.04 19.30
CA GLU A 51 13.06 -13.01 19.70
C GLU A 51 12.58 -12.24 18.50
N TRP A 52 13.47 -11.99 17.57
CA TRP A 52 13.13 -11.28 16.35
C TRP A 52 12.09 -12.05 15.55
N GLU A 53 12.25 -13.37 15.43
CA GLU A 53 11.31 -14.18 14.68
C GLU A 53 9.92 -14.13 15.28
N VAL A 54 9.84 -14.16 16.60
CA VAL A 54 8.56 -14.07 17.27
C VAL A 54 7.94 -12.70 17.02
N LEU A 55 8.74 -11.66 17.14
CA LEU A 55 8.28 -10.29 16.95
C LEU A 55 7.79 -10.09 15.51
N ASP A 56 8.59 -10.57 14.55
CA ASP A 56 8.24 -10.44 13.15
C ASP A 56 6.96 -11.20 12.84
N ARG A 57 6.79 -12.37 13.43
CA ARG A 57 5.59 -13.16 13.20
C ARG A 57 4.35 -12.47 13.78
N LYS A 58 4.50 -11.83 14.93
CA LYS A 58 3.39 -11.09 15.52
C LYS A 58 3.02 -9.90 14.68
N ALA A 59 4.01 -9.17 14.19
CA ALA A 59 3.76 -8.03 13.32
C ALA A 59 3.11 -8.48 12.01
N LEU A 60 3.62 -9.56 11.44
CA LEU A 60 3.08 -10.12 10.20
C LEU A 60 1.63 -10.50 10.38
N GLY A 61 1.32 -11.17 11.48
CA GLY A 61 -0.06 -11.57 11.77
C GLY A 61 -0.98 -10.36 11.89
N THR A 62 -0.50 -9.33 12.56
CA THR A 62 -1.29 -8.11 12.72
C THR A 62 -1.58 -7.48 11.35
N VAL A 63 -0.56 -7.42 10.49
CA VAL A 63 -0.74 -6.87 9.15
C VAL A 63 -1.74 -7.72 8.37
N ARG A 64 -1.56 -9.03 8.39
CA ARG A 64 -2.45 -9.91 7.64
C ARG A 64 -3.90 -9.79 8.10
N LEU A 65 -4.11 -9.67 9.39
CA LEU A 65 -5.47 -9.56 9.91
C LEU A 65 -6.13 -8.24 9.54
N SER A 66 -5.33 -7.28 9.09
CA SER A 66 -5.86 -6.00 8.65
C SER A 66 -6.13 -5.95 7.15
N LEU A 67 -6.00 -7.09 6.48
CA LEU A 67 -6.19 -7.14 5.02
C LEU A 67 -7.48 -7.90 4.69
N SER A 68 -8.13 -7.50 3.60
CA SER A 68 -9.27 -8.26 3.11
C SER A 68 -8.77 -9.60 2.59
N LYS A 69 -9.69 -10.50 2.35
CA LYS A 69 -9.35 -11.84 1.90
C LYS A 69 -8.60 -11.82 0.57
N SER A 70 -9.08 -11.02 -0.37
CA SER A 70 -8.45 -10.97 -1.69
C SER A 70 -7.05 -10.39 -1.62
N VAL A 71 -6.84 -9.37 -0.80
CA VAL A 71 -5.52 -8.76 -0.66
C VAL A 71 -4.59 -9.76 0.01
N THR A 72 -5.08 -10.45 1.05
CA THR A 72 -4.27 -11.45 1.74
C THR A 72 -3.78 -12.52 0.76
N PHE A 73 -4.65 -12.94 -0.14
CA PHE A 73 -4.29 -13.94 -1.11
C PHE A 73 -3.14 -13.48 -1.98
N ASN A 74 -3.12 -12.21 -2.35
CA ASN A 74 -2.09 -11.67 -3.23
C ASN A 74 -0.71 -11.59 -2.58
N ILE A 75 -0.65 -11.61 -1.25
CA ILE A 75 0.63 -11.53 -0.58
C ILE A 75 0.91 -12.77 0.26
N SER A 76 0.19 -13.84 0.00
CA SER A 76 0.28 -15.03 0.84
C SER A 76 1.66 -15.70 0.80
N LYS A 77 2.46 -15.39 -0.21
CA LYS A 77 3.78 -15.98 -0.31
C LYS A 77 4.82 -15.30 0.56
N GLU A 78 4.51 -14.09 1.02
CA GLU A 78 5.49 -13.34 1.79
C GLU A 78 5.53 -13.87 3.21
N LYS A 79 6.72 -13.97 3.76
CA LYS A 79 6.91 -14.59 5.06
C LYS A 79 7.37 -13.63 6.15
N THR A 80 7.70 -12.42 5.81
CA THR A 80 8.13 -11.44 6.82
C THR A 80 7.29 -10.19 6.70
N THR A 81 7.25 -9.44 7.79
CA THR A 81 6.49 -8.19 7.82
C THR A 81 6.99 -7.23 6.75
N LYS A 82 8.31 -7.09 6.63
CA LYS A 82 8.85 -6.17 5.65
C LYS A 82 8.49 -6.59 4.23
N ASP A 83 8.58 -7.89 3.93
CA ASP A 83 8.28 -8.37 2.60
C ASP A 83 6.81 -8.15 2.24
N VAL A 84 5.91 -8.36 3.20
CA VAL A 84 4.49 -8.11 2.96
C VAL A 84 4.26 -6.63 2.68
N MET A 85 4.87 -5.75 3.48
CA MET A 85 4.67 -4.31 3.29
C MET A 85 5.25 -3.87 1.95
N ASP A 86 6.41 -4.41 1.55
CA ASP A 86 7.00 -4.07 0.27
C ASP A 86 6.14 -4.57 -0.88
N ALA A 87 5.58 -5.77 -0.76
CA ALA A 87 4.71 -6.32 -1.79
C ALA A 87 3.44 -5.49 -1.93
N LEU A 88 2.87 -5.07 -0.81
CA LEU A 88 1.67 -4.25 -0.84
C LEU A 88 1.95 -2.88 -1.46
N SER A 89 3.12 -2.33 -1.17
CA SER A 89 3.51 -1.07 -1.79
C SER A 89 3.61 -1.22 -3.30
N ARG A 90 4.23 -2.29 -3.76
CA ARG A 90 4.38 -2.52 -5.20
C ARG A 90 3.03 -2.67 -5.89
N MET A 91 2.11 -3.33 -5.22
CA MET A 91 0.83 -3.63 -5.84
C MET A 91 -0.19 -2.51 -5.75
N TYR A 92 -0.19 -1.80 -4.65
CA TYR A 92 -1.26 -0.87 -4.37
C TYR A 92 -0.87 0.59 -4.18
N GLU A 93 0.40 0.88 -4.03
CA GLU A 93 0.80 2.26 -3.84
C GLU A 93 0.68 2.98 -5.15
N LYS A 94 -0.07 4.07 -5.16
CA LYS A 94 -0.29 4.81 -6.38
C LYS A 94 0.81 5.84 -6.59
N PRO A 95 0.98 6.29 -7.82
CA PRO A 95 1.99 7.30 -8.12
C PRO A 95 1.78 8.54 -7.28
N SER A 96 2.83 9.30 -7.10
CA SER A 96 2.77 10.53 -6.36
C SER A 96 1.86 11.53 -7.06
N ALA A 97 1.51 12.59 -6.34
CA ALA A 97 0.68 13.63 -6.91
C ALA A 97 1.32 14.23 -8.16
N SER A 98 2.65 14.34 -8.20
CA SER A 98 3.30 14.89 -9.38
C SER A 98 3.11 13.98 -10.58
N ASN A 99 3.11 12.68 -10.39
CA ASN A 99 2.86 11.76 -11.48
C ASN A 99 1.43 11.90 -11.96
N LYS A 100 0.50 12.10 -11.06
CA LYS A 100 -0.90 12.29 -11.43
C LYS A 100 -1.04 13.55 -12.27
N VAL A 101 -0.38 14.61 -11.85
CA VAL A 101 -0.45 15.87 -12.58
C VAL A 101 0.15 15.68 -13.97
N PHE A 102 1.25 14.97 -14.06
CA PHE A 102 1.90 14.73 -15.32
C PHE A 102 0.97 13.95 -16.26
N LEU A 103 0.31 12.92 -15.75
CA LEU A 103 -0.59 12.13 -16.56
C LEU A 103 -1.82 12.93 -16.98
N MET A 104 -2.32 13.77 -16.07
CA MET A 104 -3.46 14.60 -16.40
C MET A 104 -3.09 15.59 -17.51
N ARG A 105 -1.91 16.16 -17.42
CA ARG A 105 -1.46 17.10 -18.43
C ARG A 105 -1.32 16.40 -19.79
N LYS A 106 -0.82 15.19 -19.76
CA LYS A 106 -0.68 14.42 -20.98
C LYS A 106 -2.05 14.19 -21.62
N LEU A 107 -3.04 13.93 -20.77
CA LEU A 107 -4.36 13.68 -21.22
C LEU A 107 -4.91 14.92 -21.89
N PHE A 108 -4.76 16.07 -21.26
CA PHE A 108 -5.25 17.31 -21.80
C PHE A 108 -4.52 17.68 -23.10
N ASN A 109 -3.24 17.41 -23.18
CA ASN A 109 -2.49 17.70 -24.38
C ASN A 109 -3.00 16.85 -25.54
N MET A 110 -3.30 15.61 -25.29
CA MET A 110 -3.83 14.75 -26.32
C MET A 110 -5.15 15.29 -26.83
N LYS A 111 -5.96 15.76 -25.91
CA LYS A 111 -7.26 16.28 -26.26
C LYS A 111 -7.12 17.55 -27.09
N MET A 112 -6.14 18.36 -26.75
CA MET A 112 -5.97 19.63 -27.44
C MET A 112 -5.37 19.46 -28.83
N VAL A 113 -4.45 18.59 -28.96
CA VAL A 113 -3.78 18.35 -30.20
C VAL A 113 -4.76 18.00 -31.29
N GLU A 114 -5.77 17.27 -31.02
CA GLU A 114 -6.61 16.90 -31.98
C GLU A 114 -7.79 17.57 -31.94
N GLY A 115 -7.87 18.78 -31.91
CA GLY A 115 -9.02 19.56 -31.85
C GLY A 115 -10.16 18.96 -32.63
N GLY A 116 -9.86 18.48 -33.76
CA GLY A 116 -10.89 17.94 -34.61
C GLY A 116 -11.32 16.55 -34.24
N VAL A 117 -10.53 15.91 -33.45
CA VAL A 117 -10.81 14.54 -33.13
C VAL A 117 -11.08 14.46 -31.66
N VAL A 118 -12.04 15.22 -31.23
CA VAL A 118 -12.37 15.29 -29.82
C VAL A 118 -12.79 13.93 -29.26
N THR A 119 -13.57 13.20 -30.04
CA THR A 119 -14.03 11.91 -29.56
C THR A 119 -12.87 10.96 -29.35
N GLU A 120 -11.94 10.95 -30.28
CA GLU A 120 -10.80 10.09 -30.18
C GLU A 120 -9.97 10.52 -28.98
N HIS A 121 -9.85 11.81 -28.78
CA HIS A 121 -9.09 12.31 -27.67
C HIS A 121 -9.81 12.01 -26.36
N LEU A 122 -11.11 12.00 -26.36
CA LEU A 122 -11.83 11.65 -25.16
C LEU A 122 -11.59 10.18 -24.82
N ASN A 123 -11.45 9.34 -25.83
CA ASN A 123 -11.14 7.94 -25.56
C ASN A 123 -9.76 7.81 -24.95
N GLU A 124 -8.79 8.54 -25.48
CA GLU A 124 -7.48 8.54 -24.91
C GLU A 124 -7.50 9.18 -23.55
N PHE A 125 -8.29 10.22 -23.41
CA PHE A 125 -8.44 10.89 -22.14
C PHE A 125 -8.96 9.89 -21.11
N ASN A 126 -9.99 9.14 -21.45
CA ASN A 126 -10.54 8.16 -20.55
C ASN A 126 -9.55 7.05 -20.24
N MET A 127 -8.77 6.66 -21.23
CA MET A 127 -7.77 5.64 -21.04
C MET A 127 -6.69 6.13 -20.07
N VAL A 128 -6.23 7.35 -20.26
CA VAL A 128 -5.21 7.91 -19.37
C VAL A 128 -5.80 8.15 -18.00
N MET A 129 -7.07 8.53 -17.92
CA MET A 129 -7.73 8.68 -16.65
C MET A 129 -7.83 7.34 -15.93
N SER A 130 -8.06 6.28 -16.68
CA SER A 130 -8.04 4.96 -16.09
C SER A 130 -6.67 4.66 -15.55
N GLN A 131 -5.63 5.02 -16.29
CA GLN A 131 -4.28 4.86 -15.84
C GLN A 131 -4.06 5.71 -14.59
N LEU A 132 -4.61 6.93 -14.58
CA LEU A 132 -4.48 7.77 -13.42
C LEU A 132 -5.18 7.15 -12.23
N SER A 133 -6.25 6.46 -12.46
CA SER A 133 -6.96 5.79 -11.40
C SER A 133 -6.23 4.52 -11.00
N CYS A 134 -5.70 3.83 -11.97
CA CYS A 134 -5.01 2.58 -11.71
C CYS A 134 -3.59 2.79 -11.36
N VAL A 135 -2.99 3.67 -12.09
CA VAL A 135 -1.64 3.92 -11.89
C VAL A 135 -1.49 4.97 -11.01
N ASN A 136 -1.97 5.58 -10.99
CA ASN A 136 -2.71 6.24 -10.86
C ASN A 136 -2.76 7.25 -11.41
N VAL A 137 -2.90 7.33 -12.37
CA VAL A 137 -2.87 8.15 -13.08
C VAL A 137 -3.22 8.62 -13.07
#